data_4edf99d3c1bd2ea87b747b32f38646c3
#
_entry.id   4edf99d3c1bd2ea87b747b32f38646c3
#
_cell.length_a   1.000
_cell.length_b   1.000
_cell.length_c   1.000
_cell.angle_alpha   90.00
_cell.angle_beta   90.00
_cell.angle_gamma   90.00
#
_symmetry.space_group_name_H-M   'P 1'
#
loop_
_entity.id
_entity.type
_entity.pdbx_description
1 polymer ?
#
loop_
_entity_poly.entity_id
_entity_poly.type
_entity_poly.pdbx_seq_one_letter_code
_entity_poly.pdbx_strand_id
1 'polypeptide(L)' 'MSASQDESILDIVARLEAISEEIADKALDALKSAHREGAVKRPETERQLTSARRAIEKAIGVLSRLD' A
#
# COMPACT_ATOMS: atom_id res chain seq x y z
N MET A 1 -23.38 18.44 -7.27
CA MET A 1 -22.39 17.64 -7.99
C MET A 1 -20.99 17.69 -7.41
N SER A 2 -20.54 18.84 -6.94
CA SER A 2 -19.21 18.91 -6.33
C SER A 2 -19.07 17.97 -5.13
N ALA A 3 -20.11 17.87 -4.31
CA ALA A 3 -20.09 16.97 -3.16
C ALA A 3 -19.90 15.53 -3.59
N SER A 4 -20.52 15.12 -4.70
CA SER A 4 -20.35 13.77 -5.25
C SER A 4 -18.92 13.52 -5.70
N GLN A 5 -18.30 14.54 -6.32
CA GLN A 5 -16.92 14.41 -6.78
C GLN A 5 -15.96 14.30 -5.59
N ASP A 6 -16.19 15.11 -4.56
CA ASP A 6 -15.37 15.07 -3.35
C ASP A 6 -15.49 13.70 -2.68
N GLU A 7 -16.71 13.16 -2.63
CA GLU A 7 -16.95 11.85 -2.06
C GLU A 7 -16.24 10.77 -2.87
N SER A 8 -16.22 10.91 -4.20
CA SER A 8 -15.53 9.96 -5.06
C SER A 8 -14.03 9.92 -4.78
N ILE A 9 -13.43 11.08 -4.59
CA ILE A 9 -11.99 11.14 -4.29
C ILE A 9 -11.72 10.56 -2.91
N LEU A 10 -12.54 10.90 -1.92
CA LEU A 10 -12.38 10.33 -0.59
C LEU A 10 -12.55 8.82 -0.60
N ASP A 11 -13.48 8.32 -1.40
CA ASP A 11 -13.69 6.90 -1.53
C ASP A 11 -12.48 6.22 -2.17
N ILE A 12 -11.91 6.84 -3.20
CA ILE A 12 -10.71 6.31 -3.84
C ILE A 12 -9.56 6.24 -2.84
N VAL A 13 -9.37 7.32 -2.07
CA VAL A 13 -8.31 7.35 -1.05
C VAL A 13 -8.51 6.24 -0.04
N ALA A 14 -9.75 6.06 0.44
CA ALA A 14 -10.04 5.02 1.42
C ALA A 14 -9.72 3.63 0.88
N ARG A 15 -10.06 3.38 -0.40
CA ARG A 15 -9.76 2.10 -1.03
C ARG A 15 -8.26 1.90 -1.20
N LEU A 16 -7.54 2.96 -1.56
CA LEU A 16 -6.09 2.87 -1.69
C LEU A 16 -5.44 2.60 -0.34
N GLU A 17 -5.96 3.22 0.72
CA GLU A 17 -5.45 2.95 2.06
C GLU A 17 -5.64 1.50 2.46
N ALA A 18 -6.81 0.93 2.15
CA ALA A 18 -7.07 -0.48 2.44
C ALA A 18 -6.13 -1.38 1.63
N ILE A 19 -5.90 -1.04 0.37
CA ILE A 19 -4.99 -1.80 -0.48
C ILE A 19 -3.55 -1.70 0.05
N SER A 20 -3.16 -0.51 0.49
CA SER A 20 -1.83 -0.31 1.07
C SER A 20 -1.62 -1.22 2.28
N GLU A 21 -2.64 -1.36 3.13
CA GLU A 21 -2.57 -2.23 4.29
C GLU A 21 -2.49 -3.70 3.89
N GLU A 22 -3.24 -4.10 2.87
CA GLU A 22 -3.17 -5.48 2.37
C GLU A 22 -1.78 -5.79 1.85
N ILE A 23 -1.17 -4.85 1.15
CA ILE A 23 0.19 -5.03 0.64
C ILE A 23 1.18 -5.14 1.79
N ALA A 24 0.99 -4.32 2.84
CA ALA A 24 1.86 -4.39 4.02
C ALA A 24 1.76 -5.77 4.68
N ASP A 25 0.56 -6.33 4.77
CA ASP A 25 0.37 -7.67 5.34
C ASP A 25 1.07 -8.73 4.50
N LYS A 26 0.98 -8.62 3.17
CA LYS A 26 1.65 -9.54 2.26
C LYS A 26 3.16 -9.43 2.37
N ALA A 27 3.67 -8.22 2.53
CA ALA A 27 5.10 -8.01 2.71
C ALA A 27 5.59 -8.67 3.99
N LEU A 28 4.81 -8.51 5.06
CA LEU A 28 5.15 -9.13 6.34
C LEU A 28 5.12 -10.65 6.23
N ASP A 29 4.11 -11.21 5.55
CA ASP A 29 4.03 -12.66 5.34
C ASP A 29 5.24 -13.17 4.57
N ALA A 30 5.65 -12.44 3.53
CA ALA A 30 6.82 -12.84 2.75
C ALA A 30 8.09 -12.84 3.60
N LEU A 31 8.22 -11.85 4.47
CA LEU A 31 9.36 -11.74 5.37
C LEU A 31 9.37 -12.88 6.38
N LYS A 32 8.22 -13.20 6.96
CA LYS A 32 8.09 -14.30 7.93
C LYS A 32 8.40 -15.64 7.28
N SER A 33 7.89 -15.87 6.06
CA SER A 33 8.17 -17.11 5.33
C SER A 33 9.66 -17.26 5.06
N ALA A 34 10.29 -16.19 4.58
CA ALA A 34 11.73 -16.23 4.30
C ALA A 34 12.53 -16.50 5.56
N HIS A 35 12.13 -15.90 6.66
CA HIS A 35 12.81 -16.09 7.94
C HIS A 35 12.68 -17.55 8.40
N ARG A 36 11.50 -18.14 8.28
CA ARG A 36 11.30 -19.55 8.64
C ARG A 36 12.14 -20.48 7.78
N GLU A 37 12.44 -20.06 6.56
CA GLU A 37 13.27 -20.85 5.64
C GLU A 37 14.76 -20.59 5.82
N GLY A 38 15.11 -19.74 6.79
CA GLY A 38 16.50 -19.47 7.10
C GLY A 38 17.16 -18.39 6.24
N ALA A 39 16.38 -17.62 5.51
CA ALA A 39 16.93 -16.54 4.69
C ALA A 39 17.55 -15.47 5.56
N VAL A 40 18.71 -14.95 5.15
CA VAL A 40 19.42 -13.91 5.89
C VAL A 40 19.23 -12.52 5.27
N LYS A 41 18.68 -12.45 4.09
CA LYS A 41 18.37 -11.14 3.47
C LYS A 41 16.89 -11.02 3.18
N ARG A 42 16.46 -9.78 2.99
CA ARG A 42 15.06 -9.52 2.65
C ARG A 42 14.75 -10.18 1.31
N PRO A 43 13.65 -10.94 1.23
CA PRO A 43 13.27 -11.55 -0.04
C PRO A 43 12.87 -10.47 -1.06
N GLU A 44 13.09 -10.76 -2.32
CA GLU A 44 12.76 -9.83 -3.41
C GLU A 44 11.28 -9.48 -3.40
N THR A 45 10.43 -10.47 -3.15
CA THR A 45 8.99 -10.24 -3.08
C THR A 45 8.63 -9.19 -2.04
N GLU A 46 9.24 -9.27 -0.86
CA GLU A 46 8.96 -8.31 0.20
C GLU A 46 9.41 -6.90 -0.21
N ARG A 47 10.57 -6.79 -0.84
CA ARG A 47 11.07 -5.49 -1.29
C ARG A 47 10.16 -4.88 -2.36
N GLN A 48 9.67 -5.72 -3.29
CA GLN A 48 8.75 -5.26 -4.34
C GLN A 48 7.43 -4.79 -3.74
N LEU A 49 6.90 -5.53 -2.78
CA LEU A 49 5.65 -5.16 -2.12
C LEU A 49 5.81 -3.85 -1.36
N THR A 50 6.94 -3.68 -0.67
CA THR A 50 7.21 -2.45 0.07
C THR A 50 7.33 -1.26 -0.89
N SER A 51 7.96 -1.46 -2.03
CA SER A 51 8.09 -0.42 -3.05
C SER A 51 6.72 -0.04 -3.61
N ALA A 52 5.88 -1.03 -3.90
CA ALA A 52 4.52 -0.79 -4.38
C ALA A 52 3.70 -0.01 -3.36
N ARG A 53 3.84 -0.37 -2.09
CA ARG A 53 3.12 0.32 -1.02
C ARG A 53 3.52 1.79 -0.94
N ARG A 54 4.80 2.08 -1.08
CA ARG A 54 5.28 3.47 -1.08
C ARG A 54 4.71 4.27 -2.24
N ALA A 55 4.58 3.65 -3.41
CA ALA A 55 3.99 4.31 -4.57
C ALA A 55 2.51 4.63 -4.32
N ILE A 56 1.78 3.70 -3.68
CA ILE A 56 0.38 3.90 -3.33
C ILE A 56 0.26 5.01 -2.29
N GLU A 57 1.13 5.03 -1.29
CA GLU A 57 1.11 6.07 -0.27
C GLU A 57 1.35 7.45 -0.89
N LYS A 58 2.23 7.51 -1.88
CA LYS A 58 2.46 8.75 -2.61
C LYS A 58 1.21 9.19 -3.36
N ALA A 59 0.53 8.24 -4.01
CA ALA A 59 -0.71 8.53 -4.71
C ALA A 59 -1.78 9.05 -3.75
N ILE A 60 -1.89 8.44 -2.57
CA ILE A 60 -2.82 8.89 -1.53
C ILE A 60 -2.52 10.34 -1.16
N GLY A 61 -1.24 10.66 -0.97
CA GLY A 61 -0.83 12.02 -0.62
C GLY A 61 -1.22 13.04 -1.69
N VAL A 62 -1.01 12.68 -2.96
CA VAL A 62 -1.37 13.56 -4.07
C VAL A 62 -2.89 13.78 -4.11
N LEU A 63 -3.66 12.70 -4.00
CA LEU A 63 -5.12 12.80 -4.06
C LEU A 63 -5.68 13.58 -2.87
N SER A 64 -5.07 13.43 -1.70
CA SER A 64 -5.52 14.12 -0.50
C SER A 64 -5.33 15.64 -0.58
N ARG A 65 -4.50 16.10 -1.49
CA ARG A 65 -4.26 17.54 -1.67
C ARG A 65 -5.20 18.18 -2.69
N LEU A 66 -6.09 17.40 -3.27
CA LEU A 66 -7.02 17.92 -4.28
C LEU A 66 -8.16 18.76 -3.69
N ASP A 67 -8.28 18.85 -2.40
CA ASP A 67 -9.28 19.73 -1.77
C ASP A 67 -8.88 21.21 -1.88
#